data_0fdbe05edf5514326d54f18699dbb140
#
_entry.id   0fdbe05edf5514326d54f18699dbb140
#
_cell.length_a   1.000
_cell.length_b   1.000
_cell.length_c   1.000
_cell.angle_alpha   90.00
_cell.angle_beta   90.00
_cell.angle_gamma   90.00
#
_symmetry.space_group_name_H-M   'P 1'
#
loop_
_entity.id
_entity.type
_entity.pdbx_description
1 polymer ?
#
loop_
_entity_poly.entity_id
_entity_poly.type
_entity_poly.pdbx_seq_one_letter_code
_entity_poly.pdbx_strand_id
1 'polypeptide(L)'
;APAHKTYPTLKITMEMANKRPLGSVEECNKRVINQYIHPAVCQSCQLVMGMTSLDVGSNWNTMPSHTHERRMEVFHMMGEPQETRHIVMRNEEAVISPSWSIHSGVATKNYTFIWGMVGENQTFDDMDNVAMKDLR
;
A
#
# COMPACT_ATOMS: atom_id res chain seq x y z
N ALA A 1 9.25 -5.50 -13.98
CA ALA A 1 8.25 -5.10 -14.99
C ALA A 1 8.96 -4.69 -16.29
N PRO A 2 8.39 -4.96 -17.47
CA PRO A 2 8.98 -4.56 -18.74
C PRO A 2 9.06 -3.03 -18.85
N ALA A 3 10.20 -2.52 -19.34
CA ALA A 3 10.36 -1.11 -19.63
C ALA A 3 10.00 -0.83 -21.08
N HIS A 4 9.11 0.13 -21.31
CA HIS A 4 8.72 0.60 -22.65
C HIS A 4 9.30 1.98 -22.96
N LYS A 5 9.97 2.62 -22.02
CA LYS A 5 10.59 3.93 -22.14
C LYS A 5 11.76 4.06 -21.16
N THR A 6 12.76 4.86 -21.52
CA THR A 6 13.87 5.22 -20.62
C THR A 6 13.54 6.52 -19.90
N TYR A 7 13.77 6.53 -18.59
CA TYR A 7 13.70 7.70 -17.73
C TYR A 7 15.07 7.99 -17.10
N PRO A 8 15.35 9.24 -16.69
CA PRO A 8 16.59 9.57 -16.00
C PRO A 8 16.77 8.77 -14.71
N THR A 9 17.99 8.38 -14.40
CA THR A 9 18.33 7.80 -13.11
C THR A 9 18.26 8.88 -12.04
N LEU A 10 17.46 8.65 -11.00
CA LEU A 10 17.27 9.58 -9.89
C LEU A 10 17.57 8.89 -8.56
N LYS A 11 18.19 9.62 -7.64
CA LYS A 11 18.24 9.26 -6.22
C LYS A 11 17.13 10.01 -5.50
N ILE A 12 16.18 9.29 -4.92
CA ILE A 12 15.05 9.87 -4.19
C ILE A 12 15.31 9.70 -2.70
N THR A 13 15.27 10.82 -1.97
CA THR A 13 15.42 10.84 -0.51
C THR A 13 14.06 10.93 0.17
N MET A 14 14.02 10.74 1.49
CA MET A 14 12.78 10.86 2.28
C MET A 14 12.19 12.28 2.22
N GLU A 15 13.02 13.28 2.10
CA GLU A 15 12.59 14.69 1.97
C GLU A 15 11.90 14.96 0.64
N MET A 16 12.29 14.25 -0.42
CA MET A 16 11.74 14.38 -1.76
C MET A 16 10.41 13.65 -1.92
N ALA A 17 10.09 12.72 -1.02
CA ALA A 17 8.87 11.94 -1.10
C ALA A 17 7.62 12.85 -1.06
N ASN A 18 6.62 12.51 -1.88
CA ASN A 18 5.30 13.12 -1.76
C ASN A 18 4.61 12.53 -0.52
N LYS A 19 4.39 13.38 0.49
CA LYS A 19 3.87 12.98 1.79
C LYS A 19 2.37 13.21 1.88
N ARG A 20 1.63 12.15 2.20
CA ARG A 20 0.18 12.21 2.42
C ARG A 20 -0.15 11.77 3.86
N PRO A 21 -0.41 12.70 4.79
CA PRO A 21 -0.94 12.36 6.11
C PRO A 21 -2.40 11.93 6.00
N LEU A 22 -2.78 10.84 6.65
CA LEU A 22 -4.14 10.25 6.60
C LEU A 22 -4.52 9.65 7.96
N GLY A 23 -5.83 9.52 8.16
CA GLY A 23 -6.41 8.85 9.31
C GLY A 23 -6.32 9.64 10.61
N SER A 24 -6.73 9.01 11.70
CA SER A 24 -6.70 9.59 13.04
C SER A 24 -6.29 8.55 14.09
N VAL A 25 -5.89 9.02 15.27
CA VAL A 25 -5.56 8.13 16.41
C VAL A 25 -6.82 7.45 16.94
N GLU A 26 -7.95 8.14 16.92
CA GLU A 26 -9.26 7.64 17.36
C GLU A 26 -9.71 6.43 16.54
N GLU A 27 -9.36 6.42 15.26
CA GLU A 27 -9.62 5.30 14.34
C GLU A 27 -8.48 4.28 14.29
N CYS A 28 -7.45 4.42 15.12
CA CYS A 28 -6.26 3.55 15.16
C CYS A 28 -5.51 3.44 13.83
N ASN A 29 -5.60 4.46 12.97
CA ASN A 29 -5.07 4.42 11.61
C ASN A 29 -4.32 5.69 11.17
N LYS A 30 -3.92 6.56 12.10
CA LYS A 30 -3.14 7.75 11.78
C LYS A 30 -1.78 7.38 11.22
N ARG A 31 -1.47 7.87 10.03
CA ARG A 31 -0.29 7.47 9.27
C ARG A 31 0.17 8.52 8.28
N VAL A 32 1.39 8.36 7.79
CA VAL A 32 1.93 9.12 6.66
C VAL A 32 2.31 8.14 5.54
N ILE A 33 1.73 8.34 4.38
CA ILE A 33 2.14 7.67 3.15
C ILE A 33 3.25 8.50 2.51
N ASN A 34 4.45 7.93 2.37
CA ASN A 34 5.58 8.54 1.70
C ASN A 34 5.72 7.87 0.32
N GLN A 35 5.29 8.57 -0.72
CA GLN A 35 5.36 8.09 -2.10
C GLN A 35 6.72 8.48 -2.69
N TYR A 36 7.56 7.49 -2.99
CA TYR A 36 8.90 7.67 -3.55
C TYR A 36 8.89 7.55 -5.07
N ILE A 37 8.43 6.41 -5.58
CA ILE A 37 8.25 6.19 -7.02
C ILE A 37 6.78 6.42 -7.32
N HIS A 38 6.48 7.63 -7.76
CA HIS A 38 5.12 8.10 -8.00
C HIS A 38 5.19 9.26 -9.01
N PRO A 39 4.22 9.44 -9.91
CA PRO A 39 4.23 10.50 -10.93
C PRO A 39 4.50 11.92 -10.38
N ALA A 40 4.13 12.19 -9.14
CA ALA A 40 4.42 13.48 -8.48
C ALA A 40 5.89 13.67 -8.07
N VAL A 41 6.72 12.62 -8.07
CA VAL A 41 8.12 12.65 -7.64
C VAL A 41 9.05 12.27 -8.78
N CYS A 42 8.81 11.10 -9.38
CA CYS A 42 9.56 10.61 -10.55
C CYS A 42 8.67 9.73 -11.41
N GLN A 43 9.01 9.63 -12.67
CA GLN A 43 8.32 8.76 -13.62
C GLN A 43 8.98 7.39 -13.66
N SER A 44 8.16 6.35 -13.81
CA SER A 44 8.56 4.99 -14.10
C SER A 44 7.64 4.39 -15.17
N CYS A 45 7.99 3.24 -15.75
CA CYS A 45 7.12 2.58 -16.72
C CYS A 45 5.90 1.93 -16.06
N GLN A 46 6.11 1.19 -14.96
CA GLN A 46 5.07 0.35 -14.36
C GLN A 46 5.14 0.28 -12.83
N LEU A 47 6.12 0.90 -12.20
CA LEU A 47 6.31 0.81 -10.76
C LEU A 47 5.78 2.07 -10.06
N VAL A 48 4.93 1.88 -9.07
CA VAL A 48 4.62 2.87 -8.03
C VAL A 48 5.05 2.26 -6.70
N MET A 49 5.81 2.97 -5.90
CA MET A 49 6.39 2.45 -4.65
C MET A 49 6.49 3.52 -3.58
N GLY A 50 6.26 3.13 -2.36
CA GLY A 50 6.39 4.01 -1.22
C GLY A 50 6.53 3.26 0.09
N MET A 51 6.43 4.04 1.15
CA MET A 51 6.49 3.56 2.52
C MET A 51 5.40 4.23 3.34
N THR A 52 4.65 3.47 4.10
CA THR A 52 3.66 3.98 5.04
C THR A 52 4.16 3.78 6.46
N SER A 53 4.16 4.85 7.23
CA SER A 53 4.51 4.82 8.65
C SER A 53 3.30 5.19 9.49
N LEU A 54 2.93 4.33 10.42
CA LEU A 54 1.84 4.56 11.36
C LEU A 54 2.36 5.25 12.62
N ASP A 55 1.62 6.22 13.10
CA ASP A 55 1.93 6.92 14.35
C ASP A 55 1.70 6.02 15.57
N VAL A 56 2.32 6.38 16.69
CA VAL A 56 2.09 5.70 17.98
C VAL A 56 0.59 5.71 18.32
N GLY A 57 0.07 4.56 18.71
CA GLY A 57 -1.37 4.35 18.95
C GLY A 57 -2.17 3.96 17.71
N SER A 58 -1.54 3.92 16.54
CA SER A 58 -2.17 3.49 15.31
C SER A 58 -1.56 2.18 14.84
N ASN A 59 -2.40 1.20 14.54
CA ASN A 59 -1.98 -0.16 14.21
C ASN A 59 -2.76 -0.80 13.07
N TRP A 60 -3.68 -0.06 12.44
CA TRP A 60 -4.50 -0.56 11.35
C TRP A 60 -4.26 0.20 10.05
N ASN A 61 -3.89 -0.50 9.01
CA ASN A 61 -3.82 -0.09 7.62
C ASN A 61 -4.15 -1.31 6.72
N THR A 62 -4.83 -1.22 5.64
CA THR A 62 -5.47 -0.06 5.04
C THR A 62 -6.89 0.11 5.56
N MET A 63 -7.33 1.35 5.70
CA MET A 63 -8.70 1.64 6.06
C MET A 63 -9.25 2.73 5.13
N PRO A 64 -10.37 2.49 4.44
CA PRO A 64 -11.09 1.21 4.37
C PRO A 64 -10.28 0.13 3.64
N SER A 65 -10.62 -1.15 3.88
CA SER A 65 -10.13 -2.27 3.08
C SER A 65 -10.55 -2.09 1.62
N HIS A 66 -9.69 -2.41 0.67
CA HIS A 66 -9.97 -2.14 -0.75
C HIS A 66 -9.21 -3.10 -1.67
N THR A 67 -9.58 -3.08 -2.94
CA THR A 67 -8.94 -3.83 -4.01
C THR A 67 -8.33 -2.87 -5.03
N HIS A 68 -7.39 -3.36 -5.83
CA HIS A 68 -6.80 -2.65 -6.96
C HIS A 68 -6.73 -3.51 -8.22
N GLU A 69 -6.82 -2.89 -9.37
CA GLU A 69 -6.43 -3.53 -10.63
C GLU A 69 -4.90 -3.52 -10.84
N ARG A 70 -4.16 -3.86 -9.82
CA ARG A 70 -2.70 -3.90 -9.86
C ARG A 70 -2.14 -5.13 -9.17
N ARG A 71 -0.97 -5.52 -9.60
CA ARG A 71 -0.36 -6.77 -9.20
C ARG A 71 0.73 -6.53 -8.19
N MET A 72 0.48 -6.65 -6.94
CA MET A 72 1.46 -6.75 -5.84
C MET A 72 1.44 -5.58 -4.86
N GLU A 73 0.98 -5.88 -3.69
CA GLU A 73 1.22 -5.11 -2.46
C GLU A 73 1.82 -6.00 -1.37
N VAL A 74 2.46 -5.35 -0.42
CA VAL A 74 3.07 -6.00 0.73
C VAL A 74 2.25 -5.64 1.96
N PHE A 75 1.18 -6.34 2.26
CA PHE A 75 0.52 -6.50 3.58
C PHE A 75 -0.94 -6.99 3.53
N HIS A 76 -1.45 -7.77 4.55
CA HIS A 76 -2.47 -8.74 4.21
C HIS A 76 -3.55 -9.16 5.16
N MET A 77 -4.74 -8.81 4.80
CA MET A 77 -5.78 -9.81 4.49
C MET A 77 -5.84 -10.00 2.98
N MET A 78 -6.10 -11.22 2.50
CA MET A 78 -6.05 -11.57 1.08
C MET A 78 -7.27 -12.35 0.62
N GLY A 79 -7.55 -12.27 -0.69
CA GLY A 79 -8.56 -13.07 -1.37
C GLY A 79 -9.81 -12.29 -1.73
N GLU A 80 -10.87 -13.01 -2.03
CA GLU A 80 -12.18 -12.43 -2.30
C GLU A 80 -12.79 -11.86 -1.01
N PRO A 81 -13.57 -10.76 -1.07
CA PRO A 81 -14.19 -10.18 0.12
C PRO A 81 -15.05 -11.15 0.93
N GLN A 82 -15.62 -12.17 0.27
CA GLN A 82 -16.46 -13.17 0.88
C GLN A 82 -15.69 -14.40 1.41
N GLU A 83 -14.40 -14.49 1.11
CA GLU A 83 -13.53 -15.60 1.50
C GLU A 83 -12.14 -15.08 1.87
N THR A 84 -12.06 -14.16 2.83
CA THR A 84 -10.79 -13.57 3.23
C THR A 84 -9.86 -14.61 3.89
N ARG A 85 -8.58 -14.49 3.59
CA ARG A 85 -7.51 -15.29 4.20
C ARG A 85 -6.64 -14.39 5.08
N HIS A 86 -6.21 -14.94 6.18
CA HIS A 86 -5.37 -14.24 7.14
C HIS A 86 -3.93 -14.76 7.08
N ILE A 87 -2.98 -13.85 6.95
CA ILE A 87 -1.56 -14.17 6.93
C ILE A 87 -0.90 -13.45 8.09
N VAL A 88 -0.20 -14.20 8.94
CA VAL A 88 0.64 -13.64 10.00
C VAL A 88 2.00 -13.31 9.40
N MET A 89 2.32 -12.02 9.34
CA MET A 89 3.61 -11.54 8.86
C MET A 89 4.51 -11.12 10.01
N ARG A 90 5.78 -11.45 9.91
CA ARG A 90 6.82 -11.03 10.84
C ARG A 90 7.66 -9.91 10.23
N ASN A 91 8.54 -9.34 11.06
CA ASN A 91 9.49 -8.34 10.56
C ASN A 91 10.34 -8.90 9.41
N GLU A 92 10.57 -8.08 8.39
CA GLU A 92 11.34 -8.41 7.17
C GLU A 92 10.70 -9.47 6.25
N GLU A 93 9.47 -9.88 6.51
CA GLU A 93 8.70 -10.71 5.58
C GLU A 93 7.95 -9.85 4.55
N ALA A 94 7.67 -10.45 3.40
CA ALA A 94 6.93 -9.82 2.31
C ALA A 94 5.83 -10.74 1.79
N VAL A 95 4.77 -10.13 1.31
CA VAL A 95 3.63 -10.84 0.71
C VAL A 95 3.35 -10.29 -0.68
N ILE A 96 2.94 -11.16 -1.57
CA ILE A 96 2.48 -10.82 -2.91
C ILE A 96 0.96 -10.85 -2.90
N SER A 97 0.33 -9.71 -3.21
CA SER A 97 -1.11 -9.59 -3.36
C SER A 97 -1.47 -9.60 -4.84
N PRO A 98 -2.24 -10.59 -5.32
CA PRO A 98 -2.70 -10.60 -6.69
C PRO A 98 -3.62 -9.43 -7.02
N SER A 99 -3.79 -9.15 -8.31
CA SER A 99 -4.78 -8.18 -8.79
C SER A 99 -6.18 -8.51 -8.23
N TRP A 100 -6.92 -7.48 -7.84
CA TRP A 100 -8.27 -7.57 -7.24
C TRP A 100 -8.35 -8.30 -5.90
N SER A 101 -7.24 -8.72 -5.32
CA SER A 101 -7.23 -9.24 -3.96
C SER A 101 -7.45 -8.11 -2.97
N ILE A 102 -8.39 -8.32 -2.04
CA ILE A 102 -8.57 -7.39 -0.92
C ILE A 102 -7.34 -7.42 -0.02
N HIS A 103 -7.01 -6.29 0.58
CA HIS A 103 -5.95 -6.24 1.56
C HIS A 103 -6.26 -5.24 2.67
N SER A 104 -5.88 -5.63 3.85
CA SER A 104 -5.87 -4.81 5.06
C SER A 104 -4.93 -5.48 6.05
N GLY A 105 -4.38 -4.75 6.98
CA GLY A 105 -3.48 -5.30 7.98
C GLY A 105 -3.65 -4.63 9.34
N VAL A 106 -3.54 -5.42 10.39
CA VAL A 106 -3.50 -4.93 11.76
C VAL A 106 -2.29 -5.54 12.47
N ALA A 107 -1.60 -4.73 13.25
CA ALA A 107 -0.47 -5.19 14.05
C ALA A 107 -0.71 -4.95 15.54
N THR A 108 0.14 -5.51 16.37
CA THR A 108 0.10 -5.33 17.84
C THR A 108 0.63 -3.99 18.31
N LYS A 109 1.29 -3.24 17.43
CA LYS A 109 1.84 -1.90 17.65
C LYS A 109 1.81 -1.11 16.34
N ASN A 110 2.17 0.18 16.39
CA ASN A 110 2.47 0.95 15.19
C ASN A 110 3.66 0.32 14.44
N TYR A 111 3.62 0.40 13.14
CA TYR A 111 4.62 -0.20 12.26
C TYR A 111 4.86 0.64 11.02
N THR A 112 5.91 0.31 10.31
CA THR A 112 6.22 0.87 9.00
C THR A 112 6.33 -0.27 8.01
N PHE A 113 5.78 -0.08 6.82
CA PHE A 113 5.89 -1.06 5.76
C PHE A 113 6.20 -0.39 4.41
N ILE A 114 6.91 -1.13 3.58
CA ILE A 114 7.15 -0.76 2.19
C ILE A 114 6.07 -1.43 1.33
N TRP A 115 5.56 -0.70 0.38
CA TRP A 115 4.61 -1.22 -0.61
C TRP A 115 5.10 -0.90 -2.01
N GLY A 116 4.83 -1.81 -2.93
CA GLY A 116 5.12 -1.65 -4.35
C GLY A 116 3.97 -2.19 -5.19
N MET A 117 3.57 -1.45 -6.19
CA MET A 117 2.56 -1.82 -7.16
C MET A 117 3.17 -1.81 -8.55
N VAL A 118 2.96 -2.87 -9.30
CA VAL A 118 3.52 -3.04 -10.64
C VAL A 118 2.42 -3.27 -11.65
N GLY A 119 2.35 -2.44 -12.69
CA GLY A 119 1.36 -2.53 -13.76
C GLY A 119 1.33 -1.27 -14.60
N GLU A 120 0.63 -1.31 -15.72
CA GLU A 120 0.51 -0.16 -16.63
C GLU A 120 -0.28 1.00 -16.01
N ASN A 121 -1.27 0.70 -15.17
CA ASN A 121 -2.00 1.73 -14.45
C ASN A 121 -1.17 2.25 -13.29
N GLN A 122 -0.81 3.52 -13.34
CA GLN A 122 -0.06 4.23 -12.29
C GLN A 122 -0.92 5.21 -11.49
N THR A 123 -2.23 5.19 -11.66
CA THR A 123 -3.16 5.99 -10.86
C THR A 123 -3.21 5.42 -9.45
N PHE A 124 -2.69 6.14 -8.47
CA PHE A 124 -2.58 5.65 -7.09
C PHE A 124 -3.95 5.46 -6.40
N ASP A 125 -4.93 6.27 -6.75
CA ASP A 125 -6.25 6.31 -6.11
C ASP A 125 -7.31 5.48 -6.87
N ASP A 126 -6.92 4.49 -7.67
CA ASP A 126 -7.82 3.54 -8.35
C ASP A 126 -8.25 2.40 -7.42
N MET A 127 -8.99 2.72 -6.39
CA MET A 127 -9.36 1.79 -5.32
C MET A 127 -10.86 1.54 -5.30
N ASP A 128 -11.26 0.26 -5.24
CA ASP A 128 -12.62 -0.14 -4.90
C ASP A 128 -12.71 -0.48 -3.40
N ASN A 129 -13.35 0.40 -2.65
CA ASN A 129 -13.48 0.25 -1.21
C ASN A 129 -14.50 -0.84 -0.86
N VAL A 130 -14.15 -1.70 0.10
CA VAL A 130 -15.01 -2.75 0.62
C VAL A 130 -15.30 -2.46 2.10
N ALA A 131 -16.57 -2.40 2.46
CA ALA A 131 -16.93 -2.15 3.84
C ALA A 131 -16.64 -3.37 4.72
N MET A 132 -16.21 -3.14 5.97
CA MET A 132 -15.87 -4.22 6.91
C MET A 132 -16.99 -5.23 7.13
N LYS A 133 -18.25 -4.78 7.08
CA LYS A 133 -19.42 -5.65 7.18
C LYS A 133 -19.58 -6.65 6.03
N ASP A 134 -18.92 -6.39 4.90
CA ASP A 134 -19.00 -7.19 3.68
C ASP A 134 -17.83 -8.19 3.59
N LEU A 135 -16.89 -8.16 4.54
CA LEU A 135 -15.79 -9.11 4.66
C LEU A 135 -16.22 -10.38 5.41
N ARG A 136 -15.74 -11.53 4.96
CA ARG A 136 -15.98 -12.83 5.59
C ARG A 136 -14.74 -13.73 5.54
#